data_78391899aeafe1d3eb6b118250365f9c
#
_entry.id   78391899aeafe1d3eb6b118250365f9c
#
_cell.length_a   1.000
_cell.length_b   1.000
_cell.length_c   1.000
_cell.angle_alpha   90.00
_cell.angle_beta   90.00
_cell.angle_gamma   90.00
#
_symmetry.space_group_name_H-M   'P 1'
#
loop_
_entity.id
_entity.type
_entity.pdbx_description
1 polymer ?
#
loop_
_entity_poly.entity_id
_entity_poly.type
_entity_poly.pdbx_seq_one_letter_code
_entity_poly.pdbx_strand_id
1 'polypeptide(L)'
;MTMEFSNPPDAEIRAILARPSTVAVVGCSDSPARDSLRIAKLLKSRGFRVIPVNPQLEAGALRDVLGEDCYPDLASIPGPVEIVDVFRRPEFVPDIVEDAIAKGARVLWCQLGVIHLEAARRANQAGMTVVMDRCPAIEYARLF
;
A
#
# COMPACT_ATOMS: atom_id res chain seq x y z
N MET A 1 -28.64 -5.49 7.07
CA MET A 1 -27.91 -6.32 6.12
C MET A 1 -26.46 -5.86 6.03
N THR A 2 -25.53 -6.70 6.40
CA THR A 2 -24.11 -6.38 6.29
C THR A 2 -23.68 -6.58 4.85
N MET A 3 -23.15 -5.54 4.22
CA MET A 3 -22.51 -5.69 2.92
C MET A 3 -21.16 -6.39 3.13
N GLU A 4 -21.01 -7.55 2.53
CA GLU A 4 -19.73 -8.24 2.54
C GLU A 4 -18.74 -7.49 1.65
N PHE A 5 -17.49 -7.42 2.11
CA PHE A 5 -16.43 -6.86 1.29
C PHE A 5 -16.13 -7.79 0.12
N SER A 6 -15.93 -7.22 -1.05
CA SER A 6 -15.35 -7.89 -2.20
C SER A 6 -14.33 -6.98 -2.88
N ASN A 7 -13.29 -7.57 -3.45
CA ASN A 7 -12.33 -6.80 -4.22
C ASN A 7 -13.01 -6.15 -5.43
N PRO A 8 -12.50 -5.01 -5.90
CA PRO A 8 -12.99 -4.40 -7.13
C PRO A 8 -12.76 -5.33 -8.32
N PRO A 9 -13.51 -5.13 -9.42
CA PRO A 9 -13.31 -5.93 -10.63
C PRO A 9 -11.91 -5.71 -11.23
N ASP A 10 -11.47 -6.67 -12.02
CA ASP A 10 -10.13 -6.66 -12.63
C ASP A 10 -9.84 -5.39 -13.41
N ALA A 11 -10.82 -4.83 -14.09
CA ALA A 11 -10.64 -3.58 -14.82
C ALA A 11 -10.22 -2.42 -13.91
N GLU A 12 -10.77 -2.37 -12.70
CA GLU A 12 -10.44 -1.34 -11.72
C GLU A 12 -9.06 -1.57 -11.11
N ILE A 13 -8.72 -2.82 -10.77
CA ILE A 13 -7.38 -3.17 -10.28
C ILE A 13 -6.34 -2.82 -11.35
N ARG A 14 -6.62 -3.17 -12.60
CA ARG A 14 -5.74 -2.82 -13.73
C ARG A 14 -5.56 -1.33 -13.86
N ALA A 15 -6.62 -0.56 -13.73
CA ALA A 15 -6.57 0.91 -13.82
C ALA A 15 -5.68 1.52 -12.71
N ILE A 16 -5.74 0.98 -11.49
CA ILE A 16 -4.87 1.43 -10.40
C ILE A 16 -3.41 1.19 -10.76
N LEU A 17 -3.08 0.00 -11.25
CA LEU A 17 -1.71 -0.38 -11.59
C LEU A 17 -1.19 0.32 -12.86
N ALA A 18 -2.08 0.70 -13.77
CA ALA A 18 -1.72 1.38 -15.02
C ALA A 18 -1.44 2.88 -14.84
N ARG A 19 -1.77 3.45 -13.67
CA ARG A 19 -1.61 4.88 -13.38
C ARG A 19 -0.59 5.10 -12.29
N PRO A 20 0.69 5.26 -12.63
CA PRO A 20 1.72 5.56 -11.62
C PRO A 20 1.37 6.81 -10.81
N SER A 21 1.50 6.70 -9.51
CA SER A 21 1.21 7.74 -8.54
C SER A 21 2.15 7.60 -7.35
N THR A 22 1.85 8.27 -6.24
CA THR A 22 2.60 8.11 -4.99
C THR A 22 2.02 6.98 -4.16
N VAL A 23 2.85 5.99 -3.84
CA VAL A 23 2.48 4.86 -2.99
C VAL A 23 3.35 4.85 -1.74
N ALA A 24 2.72 4.76 -0.58
CA ALA A 24 3.41 4.52 0.69
C ALA A 24 3.37 3.03 1.00
N VAL A 25 4.54 2.41 1.15
CA VAL A 25 4.65 0.99 1.50
C VAL A 25 4.85 0.87 3.00
N VAL A 26 3.77 0.54 3.70
CA VAL A 26 3.76 0.44 5.17
C VAL A 26 4.27 -0.93 5.59
N GLY A 27 5.33 -0.93 6.41
CA GLY A 27 6.03 -2.15 6.78
C GLY A 27 7.13 -2.52 5.79
N CYS A 28 7.62 -1.56 5.02
CA CYS A 28 8.70 -1.79 4.06
C CYS A 28 9.99 -2.18 4.78
N SER A 29 10.55 -3.34 4.43
CA SER A 29 11.83 -3.82 4.95
C SER A 29 12.99 -3.23 4.14
N ASP A 30 14.18 -3.18 4.75
CA ASP A 30 15.44 -2.88 4.05
C ASP A 30 16.15 -4.15 3.56
N SER A 31 15.60 -5.31 3.83
CA SER A 31 16.17 -6.60 3.40
C SER A 31 15.72 -6.96 1.99
N PRO A 32 16.67 -7.22 1.05
CA PRO A 32 16.31 -7.65 -0.32
C PRO A 32 15.55 -8.98 -0.37
N ALA A 33 15.64 -9.79 0.67
CA ALA A 33 14.93 -11.06 0.75
C ALA A 33 13.45 -10.93 1.11
N ARG A 34 13.03 -9.74 1.57
CA ARG A 34 11.64 -9.52 1.99
C ARG A 34 10.76 -9.08 0.83
N ASP A 35 9.54 -9.58 0.81
CA ASP A 35 8.55 -9.26 -0.23
C ASP A 35 8.26 -7.76 -0.30
N SER A 36 8.19 -7.09 0.84
CA SER A 36 7.88 -5.66 0.87
C SER A 36 8.88 -4.83 0.07
N LEU A 37 10.19 -5.13 0.16
CA LEU A 37 11.18 -4.41 -0.61
C LEU A 37 11.15 -4.79 -2.09
N ARG A 38 10.93 -6.09 -2.40
CA ARG A 38 10.80 -6.54 -3.80
C ARG A 38 9.63 -5.86 -4.50
N ILE A 39 8.49 -5.76 -3.83
CA ILE A 39 7.31 -5.09 -4.38
C ILE A 39 7.52 -3.59 -4.49
N ALA A 40 8.16 -2.97 -3.49
CA ALA A 40 8.52 -1.55 -3.57
C ALA A 40 9.38 -1.24 -4.80
N LYS A 41 10.39 -2.07 -5.05
CA LYS A 41 11.25 -1.95 -6.24
C LYS A 41 10.46 -2.14 -7.54
N LEU A 42 9.57 -3.13 -7.57
CA LEU A 42 8.71 -3.38 -8.73
C LEU A 42 7.85 -2.15 -9.04
N LEU A 43 7.17 -1.61 -8.05
CA LEU A 43 6.33 -0.44 -8.23
C LEU A 43 7.14 0.76 -8.72
N LYS A 44 8.33 0.97 -8.17
CA LYS A 44 9.23 2.00 -8.67
C LYS A 44 9.59 1.78 -10.13
N SER A 45 9.90 0.55 -10.52
CA SER A 45 10.24 0.21 -11.91
C SER A 45 9.07 0.47 -12.88
N ARG A 46 7.84 0.48 -12.35
CA ARG A 46 6.62 0.76 -13.10
C ARG A 46 6.23 2.25 -13.08
N GLY A 47 7.09 3.10 -12.54
CA GLY A 47 6.89 4.56 -12.57
C GLY A 47 6.25 5.16 -11.32
N PHE A 48 5.92 4.35 -10.32
CA PHE A 48 5.40 4.87 -9.05
C PHE A 48 6.49 5.59 -8.26
N ARG A 49 6.09 6.65 -7.56
CA ARG A 49 6.91 7.21 -6.49
C ARG A 49 6.64 6.41 -5.23
N VAL A 50 7.66 5.65 -4.77
CA VAL A 50 7.50 4.72 -3.66
C VAL A 50 8.14 5.29 -2.41
N ILE A 51 7.32 5.52 -1.38
CA ILE A 51 7.77 6.07 -0.09
C ILE A 51 7.71 4.95 0.94
N PRO A 52 8.86 4.50 1.48
CA PRO A 52 8.86 3.46 2.50
C PRO A 52 8.43 4.03 3.86
N VAL A 53 7.61 3.26 4.58
CA VAL A 53 7.16 3.59 5.94
C VAL A 53 7.51 2.45 6.87
N ASN A 54 8.38 2.72 7.83
CA ASN A 54 8.80 1.75 8.84
C ASN A 54 9.46 2.48 10.01
N PRO A 55 8.89 2.44 11.23
CA PRO A 55 9.44 3.16 12.37
C PRO A 55 10.79 2.61 12.84
N GLN A 56 11.20 1.43 12.38
CA GLN A 56 12.46 0.80 12.79
C GLN A 56 13.64 1.14 11.86
N LEU A 57 13.37 1.82 10.73
CA LEU A 57 14.41 2.20 9.78
C LEU A 57 14.77 3.68 9.90
N GLU A 58 16.04 4.00 9.67
CA GLU A 58 16.48 5.38 9.56
C GLU A 58 15.99 6.03 8.27
N ALA A 59 15.91 7.36 8.26
CA ALA A 59 15.40 8.11 7.12
C ALA A 59 16.14 7.79 5.82
N GLY A 60 17.45 7.58 5.88
CA GLY A 60 18.27 7.31 4.70
C GLY A 60 18.37 5.85 4.28
N ALA A 61 17.75 4.93 5.02
CA ALA A 61 17.97 3.49 4.86
C ALA A 61 17.72 2.96 3.45
N LEU A 62 16.79 3.54 2.71
CA LEU A 62 16.37 3.07 1.38
C LEU A 62 16.55 4.11 0.27
N ARG A 63 17.28 5.21 0.52
CA ARG A 63 17.52 6.25 -0.50
C ARG A 63 18.18 5.69 -1.75
N ASP A 64 19.17 4.80 -1.59
CA ASP A 64 19.89 4.23 -2.71
C ASP A 64 19.02 3.35 -3.59
N VAL A 65 18.00 2.71 -3.00
CA VAL A 65 17.15 1.72 -3.66
C VAL A 65 15.89 2.35 -4.21
N LEU A 66 15.23 3.19 -3.42
CA LEU A 66 13.92 3.76 -3.76
C LEU A 66 13.97 5.24 -4.12
N GLY A 67 15.07 5.92 -3.81
CA GLY A 67 15.20 7.36 -4.09
C GLY A 67 14.41 8.26 -3.15
N GLU A 68 13.87 7.72 -2.06
CA GLU A 68 13.02 8.44 -1.12
C GLU A 68 13.47 8.18 0.31
N ASP A 69 13.19 9.13 1.20
CA ASP A 69 13.36 8.93 2.62
C ASP A 69 12.38 7.92 3.17
N CYS A 70 12.79 7.21 4.22
CA CYS A 70 11.90 6.37 5.01
C CYS A 70 11.27 7.20 6.13
N TYR A 71 9.97 7.03 6.34
CA TYR A 71 9.22 7.75 7.37
C TYR A 71 8.70 6.78 8.43
N PRO A 72 8.57 7.20 9.69
CA PRO A 72 8.07 6.30 10.74
C PRO A 72 6.58 6.00 10.63
N ASP A 73 5.81 6.90 10.02
CA ASP A 73 4.36 6.77 9.85
C ASP A 73 3.88 7.57 8.63
N LEU A 74 2.61 7.39 8.27
CA LEU A 74 2.01 8.09 7.13
C LEU A 74 1.92 9.60 7.36
N ALA A 75 1.62 10.02 8.59
CA ALA A 75 1.44 11.43 8.90
C ALA A 75 2.72 12.25 8.69
N SER A 76 3.87 11.63 8.88
CA SER A 76 5.18 12.31 8.72
C SER A 76 5.56 12.57 7.27
N ILE A 77 4.93 11.91 6.31
CA ILE A 77 5.25 12.08 4.89
C ILE A 77 4.81 13.47 4.42
N PRO A 78 5.73 14.29 3.86
CA PRO A 78 5.33 15.56 3.26
C PRO A 78 4.53 15.32 1.98
N GLY A 79 3.43 16.05 1.82
CA GLY A 79 2.62 15.98 0.61
C GLY A 79 1.66 14.79 0.57
N PRO A 80 0.89 14.66 -0.53
CA PRO A 80 -0.15 13.66 -0.64
C PRO A 80 0.39 12.26 -0.93
N VAL A 81 -0.36 11.25 -0.47
CA VAL A 81 -0.16 9.85 -0.77
C VAL A 81 -1.45 9.32 -1.40
N GLU A 82 -1.35 8.72 -2.59
CA GLU A 82 -2.51 8.20 -3.32
C GLU A 82 -2.86 6.78 -2.91
N ILE A 83 -1.85 5.94 -2.70
CA ILE A 83 -2.01 4.51 -2.40
C ILE A 83 -1.25 4.19 -1.12
N VAL A 84 -1.90 3.45 -0.23
CA VAL A 84 -1.26 2.86 0.95
C VAL A 84 -1.21 1.35 0.74
N ASP A 85 0.01 0.83 0.58
CA ASP A 85 0.29 -0.60 0.36
C ASP A 85 0.76 -1.22 1.66
N VAL A 86 0.01 -2.21 2.18
CA VAL A 86 0.16 -2.71 3.55
C VAL A 86 0.88 -4.03 3.58
N PHE A 87 2.08 -4.04 4.20
CA PHE A 87 2.88 -5.22 4.53
C PHE A 87 2.96 -5.41 6.06
N ARG A 88 1.84 -5.33 6.73
CA ARG A 88 1.73 -5.56 8.18
C ARG A 88 0.73 -6.67 8.44
N ARG A 89 0.82 -7.28 9.64
CA ARG A 89 -0.15 -8.30 10.05
C ARG A 89 -1.57 -7.72 10.07
N PRO A 90 -2.60 -8.55 9.84
CA PRO A 90 -3.99 -8.08 9.76
C PRO A 90 -4.45 -7.25 10.96
N GLU A 91 -3.97 -7.58 12.16
CA GLU A 91 -4.34 -6.87 13.41
C GLU A 91 -3.97 -5.38 13.39
N PHE A 92 -3.00 -4.97 12.55
CA PHE A 92 -2.58 -3.57 12.44
C PHE A 92 -3.37 -2.79 11.37
N VAL A 93 -4.16 -3.48 10.54
CA VAL A 93 -4.86 -2.82 9.44
C VAL A 93 -5.87 -1.76 9.88
N PRO A 94 -6.66 -1.97 10.96
CA PRO A 94 -7.59 -0.92 11.40
C PRO A 94 -6.93 0.42 11.67
N ASP A 95 -5.79 0.45 12.36
CA ASP A 95 -5.06 1.69 12.65
C ASP A 95 -4.49 2.30 11.36
N ILE A 96 -3.99 1.46 10.46
CA ILE A 96 -3.45 1.93 9.17
C ILE A 96 -4.56 2.55 8.33
N VAL A 97 -5.76 2.02 8.37
CA VAL A 97 -6.92 2.59 7.67
C VAL A 97 -7.20 4.00 8.18
N GLU A 98 -7.22 4.22 9.50
CA GLU A 98 -7.45 5.56 10.06
C GLU A 98 -6.34 6.53 9.64
N ASP A 99 -5.10 6.09 9.65
CA ASP A 99 -3.97 6.90 9.20
C ASP A 99 -4.08 7.23 7.69
N ALA A 100 -4.49 6.27 6.89
CA ALA A 100 -4.68 6.47 5.45
C ALA A 100 -5.82 7.44 5.14
N ILE A 101 -6.91 7.36 5.89
CA ILE A 101 -8.03 8.30 5.79
C ILE A 101 -7.55 9.72 6.11
N ALA A 102 -6.83 9.88 7.22
CA ALA A 102 -6.30 11.18 7.64
C ALA A 102 -5.32 11.75 6.60
N LYS A 103 -4.58 10.88 5.92
CA LYS A 103 -3.63 11.28 4.86
C LYS A 103 -4.32 11.62 3.53
N GLY A 104 -5.58 11.25 3.37
CA GLY A 104 -6.33 11.49 2.14
C GLY A 104 -6.04 10.50 1.03
N ALA A 105 -5.55 9.32 1.36
CA ALA A 105 -5.28 8.28 0.37
C ALA A 105 -6.56 7.81 -0.30
N ARG A 106 -6.48 7.51 -1.61
CA ARG A 106 -7.63 7.02 -2.39
C ARG A 106 -7.72 5.51 -2.43
N VAL A 107 -6.60 4.82 -2.28
CA VAL A 107 -6.52 3.36 -2.41
C VAL A 107 -5.80 2.78 -1.21
N LEU A 108 -6.41 1.74 -0.63
CA LEU A 108 -5.77 0.85 0.34
C LEU A 108 -5.50 -0.48 -0.36
N TRP A 109 -4.24 -0.89 -0.40
CA TRP A 109 -3.85 -2.16 -0.98
C TRP A 109 -3.25 -3.05 0.11
N CYS A 110 -3.90 -4.17 0.41
CA CYS A 110 -3.42 -5.13 1.39
C CYS A 110 -2.84 -6.34 0.68
N GLN A 111 -1.63 -6.73 1.06
CA GLN A 111 -0.86 -7.81 0.44
C GLN A 111 -1.48 -9.19 0.69
N LEU A 112 -0.94 -10.23 0.03
CA LEU A 112 -1.37 -11.62 0.24
C LEU A 112 -1.35 -11.95 1.74
N GLY A 113 -2.45 -12.53 2.21
CA GLY A 113 -2.62 -12.92 3.61
C GLY A 113 -2.97 -11.78 4.55
N VAL A 114 -2.95 -10.53 4.08
CA VAL A 114 -3.36 -9.38 4.89
C VAL A 114 -4.85 -9.15 4.66
N ILE A 115 -5.65 -9.76 5.53
CA ILE A 115 -7.12 -9.77 5.40
C ILE A 115 -7.74 -9.23 6.69
N HIS A 116 -8.53 -8.18 6.57
CA HIS A 116 -9.32 -7.64 7.67
C HIS A 116 -10.59 -7.01 7.11
N LEU A 117 -11.68 -7.76 7.11
CA LEU A 117 -12.91 -7.37 6.41
C LEU A 117 -13.57 -6.15 7.02
N GLU A 118 -13.55 -6.02 8.35
CA GLU A 118 -14.13 -4.86 9.03
C GLU A 118 -13.37 -3.57 8.68
N ALA A 119 -12.03 -3.64 8.66
CA ALA A 119 -11.20 -2.50 8.27
C ALA A 119 -11.42 -2.15 6.80
N ALA A 120 -11.58 -3.13 5.91
CA ALA A 120 -11.89 -2.90 4.51
C ALA A 120 -13.21 -2.15 4.35
N ARG A 121 -14.23 -2.54 5.09
CA ARG A 121 -15.53 -1.84 5.08
C ARG A 121 -15.41 -0.41 5.57
N ARG A 122 -14.64 -0.21 6.63
CA ARG A 122 -14.38 1.15 7.15
C ARG A 122 -13.72 2.04 6.10
N ALA A 123 -12.71 1.52 5.41
CA ALA A 123 -12.03 2.25 4.35
C ALA A 123 -12.98 2.57 3.18
N ASN A 124 -13.80 1.60 2.76
CA ASN A 124 -14.81 1.81 1.72
C ASN A 124 -15.82 2.89 2.13
N GLN A 125 -16.28 2.88 3.37
CA GLN A 125 -17.21 3.90 3.89
C GLN A 125 -16.61 5.30 3.88
N ALA A 126 -15.29 5.40 4.03
CA ALA A 126 -14.58 6.67 3.96
C ALA A 126 -14.25 7.10 2.51
N GLY A 127 -14.69 6.34 1.52
CA GLY A 127 -14.52 6.68 0.11
C GLY A 127 -13.28 6.09 -0.54
N MET A 128 -12.54 5.23 0.16
CA MET A 128 -11.36 4.58 -0.41
C MET A 128 -11.75 3.34 -1.22
N THR A 129 -11.02 3.10 -2.30
CA THR A 129 -11.03 1.81 -2.99
C THR A 129 -10.09 0.87 -2.24
N VAL A 130 -10.55 -0.35 -1.96
CA VAL A 130 -9.77 -1.34 -1.21
C VAL A 130 -9.51 -2.56 -2.09
N VAL A 131 -8.24 -2.90 -2.26
CA VAL A 131 -7.78 -4.17 -2.84
C VAL A 131 -7.15 -4.97 -1.70
N MET A 132 -7.62 -6.19 -1.46
CA MET A 132 -7.22 -6.97 -0.29
C MET A 132 -6.81 -8.37 -0.70
N ASP A 133 -5.75 -8.89 -0.04
CA ASP A 133 -5.22 -10.22 -0.30
C ASP A 133 -4.76 -10.36 -1.76
N ARG A 134 -4.01 -9.38 -2.24
CA ARG A 134 -3.46 -9.37 -3.61
C ARG A 134 -2.00 -8.92 -3.60
N CYS A 135 -1.22 -9.49 -4.50
CA CYS A 135 0.18 -9.10 -4.71
C CYS A 135 0.29 -8.32 -6.03
N PRO A 136 0.82 -7.09 -6.04
CA PRO A 136 0.98 -6.32 -7.27
C PRO A 136 1.73 -7.07 -8.38
N ALA A 137 2.77 -7.84 -8.03
CA ALA A 137 3.53 -8.62 -9.01
C ALA A 137 2.64 -9.66 -9.72
N ILE A 138 1.81 -10.36 -8.96
CA ILE A 138 0.86 -11.34 -9.50
C ILE A 138 -0.18 -10.64 -10.37
N GLU A 139 -0.69 -9.51 -9.92
CA GLU A 139 -1.71 -8.76 -10.67
C GLU A 139 -1.14 -8.17 -11.97
N TYR A 140 0.10 -7.69 -11.97
CA TYR A 140 0.76 -7.27 -13.21
C TYR A 140 0.86 -8.44 -14.21
N ALA A 141 1.28 -9.60 -13.74
CA ALA A 141 1.40 -10.79 -14.62
C ALA A 141 0.03 -11.24 -15.15
N ARG A 142 -1.02 -11.09 -14.35
CA ARG A 142 -2.38 -11.55 -14.68
C ARG A 142 -3.12 -10.56 -15.59
N LEU A 143 -2.92 -9.25 -15.41
CA LEU A 143 -3.75 -8.21 -16.02
C LEU A 143 -3.06 -7.45 -17.16
N PHE A 144 -1.75 -7.61 -17.31
CA PHE A 144 -0.95 -6.95 -18.35
C PHE A 144 -0.24 -8.00 -19.23
#